data_8efbd150506f7c3b249d587a864eb3e9
#
_entry.id   8efbd150506f7c3b249d587a864eb3e9
#
_cell.length_a   1.000
_cell.length_b   1.000
_cell.length_c   1.000
_cell.angle_alpha   90.00
_cell.angle_beta   90.00
_cell.angle_gamma   90.00
#
_symmetry.space_group_name_H-M   'P 1'
#
loop_
_entity.id
_entity.type
_entity.pdbx_description
1 polymer ?
#
loop_
_entity_poly.entity_id
_entity_poly.type
_entity_poly.pdbx_seq_one_letter_code
_entity_poly.pdbx_strand_id
1 'polypeptide(L)'
;INADDSNGKTLSHENELLKNLAGLRGITASDVMVPRVDIVSVAMSDDFNEIVKQLIKTNHSRVPVRNESLDDIVGILHIKDVLANLFLKEKQNIKTLLKSPIFVSPSISLLDLLYEMRIKRRHLALVVDEYGGIDGLVTIEDLVEELVGEIEDEHDLSSECRLDKMEDGSIVVDCLLYTSDAADE
;
A
#
# COMPACT_ATOMS: atom_id res chain seq x y z
N ILE A 1 16.47 16.47 34.26
CA ILE A 1 16.05 17.71 33.61
C ILE A 1 16.15 17.45 32.11
N ASN A 2 15.14 16.96 31.47
CA ASN A 2 14.91 16.96 30.00
C ASN A 2 13.49 16.45 29.74
N ALA A 3 12.49 17.23 30.14
CA ALA A 3 11.08 16.91 29.89
C ALA A 3 10.43 17.86 28.84
N ASP A 4 11.16 18.85 28.35
CA ASP A 4 10.61 19.89 27.44
C ASP A 4 10.78 19.58 25.93
N ASP A 5 11.74 18.74 25.56
CA ASP A 5 12.00 18.46 24.13
C ASP A 5 11.00 17.46 23.50
N SER A 6 10.37 16.62 24.31
CA SER A 6 9.38 15.64 23.82
C SER A 6 8.04 16.29 23.45
N ASN A 7 7.67 17.36 24.14
CA ASN A 7 6.38 18.04 23.95
C ASN A 7 6.34 18.87 22.65
N GLY A 8 7.49 19.46 22.25
CA GLY A 8 7.59 20.23 21.02
C GLY A 8 7.50 19.36 19.74
N LYS A 9 8.11 18.18 19.77
CA LYS A 9 8.05 17.23 18.64
C LYS A 9 6.67 16.61 18.49
N THR A 10 6.00 16.27 19.59
CA THR A 10 4.64 15.72 19.56
C THR A 10 3.64 16.71 18.96
N LEU A 11 3.71 18.00 19.35
CA LEU A 11 2.85 19.05 18.80
C LEU A 11 3.10 19.32 17.31
N SER A 12 4.33 19.12 16.83
CA SER A 12 4.64 19.27 15.39
C SER A 12 4.00 18.15 14.56
N HIS A 13 4.09 16.89 15.00
CA HIS A 13 3.47 15.76 14.33
C HIS A 13 1.94 15.81 14.35
N GLU A 14 1.33 16.24 15.47
CA GLU A 14 -0.12 16.43 15.53
C GLU A 14 -0.61 17.50 14.54
N ASN A 15 0.13 18.61 14.42
CA ASN A 15 -0.19 19.66 13.44
C ASN A 15 0.00 19.19 11.99
N GLU A 16 0.98 18.36 11.74
CA GLU A 16 1.22 17.77 10.42
C GLU A 16 0.10 16.82 10.02
N LEU A 17 -0.31 15.92 10.91
CA LEU A 17 -1.47 15.06 10.70
C LEU A 17 -2.76 15.84 10.45
N LEU A 18 -3.00 16.92 11.21
CA LEU A 18 -4.15 17.79 11.01
C LEU A 18 -4.10 18.51 9.65
N LYS A 19 -2.92 18.91 9.21
CA LYS A 19 -2.70 19.54 7.91
C LYS A 19 -2.94 18.54 6.79
N ASN A 20 -2.43 17.31 6.93
CA ASN A 20 -2.66 16.23 5.96
C ASN A 20 -4.15 15.88 5.88
N LEU A 21 -4.82 15.73 7.02
CA LEU A 21 -6.28 15.54 7.07
C LEU A 21 -7.07 16.65 6.37
N ALA A 22 -6.64 17.90 6.52
CA ALA A 22 -7.26 19.02 5.81
C ALA A 22 -6.96 18.98 4.30
N GLY A 23 -5.77 18.52 3.91
CA GLY A 23 -5.36 18.32 2.52
C GLY A 23 -6.13 17.21 1.80
N LEU A 24 -6.58 16.17 2.53
CA LEU A 24 -7.37 15.08 1.96
C LEU A 24 -8.78 15.50 1.49
N ARG A 25 -9.21 16.71 1.88
CA ARG A 25 -10.46 17.25 1.37
C ARG A 25 -10.32 17.57 -0.11
N GLY A 26 -10.94 16.75 -0.94
CA GLY A 26 -10.93 16.92 -2.40
C GLY A 26 -10.13 15.84 -3.13
N ILE A 27 -9.33 15.03 -2.41
CA ILE A 27 -8.71 13.84 -2.99
C ILE A 27 -9.76 12.74 -3.10
N THR A 28 -9.79 12.09 -4.24
CA THR A 28 -10.76 11.03 -4.58
C THR A 28 -10.04 9.71 -4.84
N ALA A 29 -10.81 8.62 -4.97
CA ALA A 29 -10.23 7.32 -5.27
C ALA A 29 -9.43 7.31 -6.57
N SER A 30 -9.84 8.11 -7.57
CA SER A 30 -9.12 8.21 -8.85
C SER A 30 -7.72 8.83 -8.74
N ASP A 31 -7.48 9.63 -7.70
CA ASP A 31 -6.19 10.30 -7.51
C ASP A 31 -5.12 9.39 -6.92
N VAL A 32 -5.54 8.34 -6.19
CA VAL A 32 -4.65 7.44 -5.42
C VAL A 32 -4.70 5.99 -5.90
N MET A 33 -5.59 5.65 -6.82
CA MET A 33 -5.74 4.28 -7.27
C MET A 33 -4.53 3.81 -8.08
N VAL A 34 -4.20 2.54 -7.92
CA VAL A 34 -3.38 1.81 -8.90
C VAL A 34 -4.20 1.71 -10.19
N PRO A 35 -3.73 2.28 -11.30
CA PRO A 35 -4.49 2.30 -12.54
C PRO A 35 -4.64 0.89 -13.13
N ARG A 36 -5.68 0.69 -13.94
CA ARG A 36 -6.04 -0.60 -14.55
C ARG A 36 -4.87 -1.37 -15.16
N VAL A 37 -3.97 -0.66 -15.83
CA VAL A 37 -2.83 -1.26 -16.55
C VAL A 37 -1.81 -1.90 -15.62
N ASP A 38 -1.76 -1.46 -14.37
CA ASP A 38 -0.82 -1.91 -13.35
C ASP A 38 -1.45 -2.91 -12.36
N ILE A 39 -2.75 -3.21 -12.52
CA ILE A 39 -3.43 -4.17 -11.65
C ILE A 39 -2.87 -5.57 -11.87
N VAL A 40 -2.26 -6.11 -10.84
CA VAL A 40 -1.85 -7.50 -10.79
C VAL A 40 -3.04 -8.36 -10.37
N SER A 41 -3.41 -9.32 -11.21
CA SER A 41 -4.55 -10.23 -10.98
C SER A 41 -4.19 -11.67 -11.31
N VAL A 42 -4.94 -12.61 -10.73
CA VAL A 42 -4.81 -14.05 -10.97
C VAL A 42 -6.00 -14.52 -11.79
N ALA A 43 -5.74 -15.34 -12.81
CA ALA A 43 -6.81 -15.97 -13.59
C ALA A 43 -7.45 -17.10 -12.77
N MET A 44 -8.77 -17.17 -12.80
CA MET A 44 -9.51 -18.27 -12.18
C MET A 44 -9.16 -19.59 -12.85
N SER A 45 -8.88 -20.62 -12.05
CA SER A 45 -8.64 -21.97 -12.50
C SER A 45 -9.31 -22.95 -11.54
N ASP A 46 -9.76 -24.09 -12.04
CA ASP A 46 -10.25 -25.18 -11.20
C ASP A 46 -9.10 -25.97 -10.54
N ASP A 47 -7.86 -25.82 -11.07
CA ASP A 47 -6.68 -26.38 -10.44
C ASP A 47 -6.13 -25.41 -9.37
N PHE A 48 -6.30 -25.82 -8.11
CA PHE A 48 -5.79 -25.06 -6.96
C PHE A 48 -4.28 -24.78 -7.05
N ASN A 49 -3.48 -25.75 -7.53
CA ASN A 49 -2.03 -25.59 -7.63
C ASN A 49 -1.63 -24.54 -8.67
N GLU A 50 -2.41 -24.39 -9.73
CA GLU A 50 -2.19 -23.36 -10.73
C GLU A 50 -2.40 -21.98 -10.14
N ILE A 51 -3.48 -21.78 -9.40
CA ILE A 51 -3.75 -20.51 -8.70
C ILE A 51 -2.65 -20.20 -7.69
N VAL A 52 -2.20 -21.18 -6.90
CA VAL A 52 -1.09 -21.00 -5.96
C VAL A 52 0.19 -20.56 -6.68
N LYS A 53 0.54 -21.18 -7.81
CA LYS A 53 1.70 -20.79 -8.60
C LYS A 53 1.60 -19.36 -9.14
N GLN A 54 0.41 -18.96 -9.59
CA GLN A 54 0.18 -17.59 -10.04
C GLN A 54 0.30 -16.62 -8.85
N LEU A 55 -0.33 -16.91 -7.73
CA LEU A 55 -0.35 -16.06 -6.55
C LEU A 55 1.06 -15.82 -5.98
N ILE A 56 1.88 -16.84 -5.88
CA ILE A 56 3.28 -16.71 -5.40
C ILE A 56 4.10 -15.74 -6.26
N LYS A 57 3.82 -15.67 -7.55
CA LYS A 57 4.53 -14.77 -8.47
C LYS A 57 4.12 -13.30 -8.30
N THR A 58 2.97 -13.01 -7.69
CA THR A 58 2.47 -11.65 -7.59
C THR A 58 3.15 -10.83 -6.50
N ASN A 59 3.72 -11.48 -5.49
CA ASN A 59 4.33 -10.85 -4.31
C ASN A 59 3.35 -9.93 -3.51
N HIS A 60 2.02 -10.12 -3.70
CA HIS A 60 1.01 -9.34 -3.01
C HIS A 60 0.23 -10.20 -2.01
N SER A 61 -0.18 -9.59 -0.90
CA SER A 61 -0.96 -10.26 0.14
C SER A 61 -2.41 -10.52 -0.27
N ARG A 62 -2.98 -9.65 -1.11
CA ARG A 62 -4.36 -9.73 -1.61
C ARG A 62 -4.35 -9.47 -3.11
N VAL A 63 -5.00 -10.35 -3.84
CA VAL A 63 -4.99 -10.29 -5.31
C VAL A 63 -6.41 -10.50 -5.84
N PRO A 64 -6.86 -9.67 -6.78
CA PRO A 64 -8.09 -9.91 -7.52
C PRO A 64 -8.00 -11.19 -8.35
N VAL A 65 -9.05 -11.99 -8.30
CA VAL A 65 -9.21 -13.18 -9.15
C VAL A 65 -10.23 -12.86 -10.23
N ARG A 66 -9.83 -12.98 -11.47
CA ARG A 66 -10.65 -12.71 -12.65
C ARG A 66 -10.95 -13.98 -13.44
N ASN A 67 -12.04 -13.98 -14.16
CA ASN A 67 -12.28 -14.98 -15.20
C ASN A 67 -11.50 -14.63 -16.48
N GLU A 68 -12.15 -14.12 -17.50
CA GLU A 68 -11.53 -13.82 -18.78
C GLU A 68 -10.83 -12.46 -18.81
N SER A 69 -11.46 -11.44 -18.23
CA SER A 69 -10.96 -10.06 -18.24
C SER A 69 -10.92 -9.47 -16.82
N LEU A 70 -10.26 -8.32 -16.68
CA LEU A 70 -10.27 -7.54 -15.42
C LEU A 70 -11.66 -7.03 -15.06
N ASP A 71 -12.56 -6.89 -16.02
CA ASP A 71 -13.95 -6.45 -15.75
C ASP A 71 -14.81 -7.58 -15.16
N ASP A 72 -14.32 -8.82 -15.22
CA ASP A 72 -15.00 -9.99 -14.66
C ASP A 72 -14.23 -10.52 -13.43
N ILE A 73 -14.22 -9.73 -12.36
CA ILE A 73 -13.62 -10.12 -11.08
C ILE A 73 -14.58 -10.99 -10.29
N VAL A 74 -14.14 -12.23 -10.02
CA VAL A 74 -14.89 -13.23 -9.23
C VAL A 74 -14.78 -12.95 -7.73
N GLY A 75 -13.66 -12.39 -7.28
CA GLY A 75 -13.40 -12.12 -5.88
C GLY A 75 -11.96 -11.73 -5.60
N ILE A 76 -11.67 -11.50 -4.32
CA ILE A 76 -10.34 -11.21 -3.82
C ILE A 76 -9.82 -12.42 -3.04
N LEU A 77 -8.62 -12.87 -3.40
CA LEU A 77 -7.93 -13.96 -2.74
C LEU A 77 -6.87 -13.40 -1.79
N HIS A 78 -6.83 -13.94 -0.57
CA HIS A 78 -5.81 -13.57 0.41
C HIS A 78 -4.79 -14.72 0.53
N ILE A 79 -3.50 -14.40 0.42
CA ILE A 79 -2.42 -15.39 0.48
C ILE A 79 -2.46 -16.23 1.77
N LYS A 80 -2.81 -15.64 2.91
CA LYS A 80 -2.94 -16.36 4.19
C LYS A 80 -4.01 -17.45 4.15
N ASP A 81 -5.15 -17.18 3.49
CA ASP A 81 -6.25 -18.14 3.39
C ASP A 81 -5.84 -19.33 2.50
N VAL A 82 -5.06 -19.06 1.44
CA VAL A 82 -4.48 -20.09 0.55
C VAL A 82 -3.45 -20.94 1.30
N LEU A 83 -2.55 -20.32 2.04
CA LEU A 83 -1.55 -21.04 2.83
C LEU A 83 -2.19 -21.91 3.90
N ALA A 84 -3.19 -21.38 4.62
CA ALA A 84 -3.95 -22.16 5.61
C ALA A 84 -4.57 -23.39 4.97
N ASN A 85 -5.17 -23.26 3.79
CA ASN A 85 -5.76 -24.39 3.05
C ASN A 85 -4.72 -25.45 2.66
N LEU A 86 -3.55 -25.01 2.20
CA LEU A 86 -2.43 -25.92 1.86
C LEU A 86 -1.95 -26.72 3.07
N PHE A 87 -1.79 -26.08 4.23
CA PHE A 87 -1.30 -26.74 5.44
C PHE A 87 -2.32 -27.69 6.07
N LEU A 88 -3.60 -27.35 6.04
CA LEU A 88 -4.68 -28.17 6.62
C LEU A 88 -5.02 -29.37 5.74
N LYS A 89 -4.46 -29.48 4.54
CA LYS A 89 -4.77 -30.51 3.53
C LYS A 89 -6.28 -30.63 3.24
N GLU A 90 -7.02 -29.59 3.57
CA GLU A 90 -8.42 -29.47 3.23
C GLU A 90 -8.49 -29.10 1.75
N LYS A 91 -9.06 -30.01 0.94
CA LYS A 91 -9.36 -29.69 -0.48
C LYS A 91 -10.59 -28.76 -0.53
N GLN A 92 -10.44 -27.55 0.05
CA GLN A 92 -11.49 -26.56 -0.12
C GLN A 92 -11.47 -26.05 -1.56
N ASN A 93 -12.65 -25.88 -2.10
CA ASN A 93 -12.79 -25.24 -3.40
C ASN A 93 -12.29 -23.81 -3.30
N ILE A 94 -11.46 -23.38 -4.24
CA ILE A 94 -10.94 -22.00 -4.29
C ILE A 94 -12.05 -20.96 -4.14
N LYS A 95 -13.24 -21.23 -4.66
CA LYS A 95 -14.40 -20.34 -4.56
C LYS A 95 -14.82 -20.03 -3.12
N THR A 96 -14.54 -20.94 -2.18
CA THR A 96 -14.86 -20.72 -0.75
C THR A 96 -13.87 -19.78 -0.06
N LEU A 97 -12.69 -19.59 -0.63
CA LEU A 97 -11.64 -18.71 -0.14
C LEU A 97 -11.79 -17.28 -0.69
N LEU A 98 -12.54 -17.11 -1.77
CA LEU A 98 -12.76 -15.81 -2.38
C LEU A 98 -13.63 -14.91 -1.49
N LYS A 99 -13.18 -13.69 -1.30
CA LYS A 99 -13.95 -12.64 -0.60
C LYS A 99 -14.53 -11.68 -1.63
N SER A 100 -15.78 -11.30 -1.44
CA SER A 100 -16.42 -10.32 -2.32
C SER A 100 -15.66 -8.99 -2.28
N PRO A 101 -15.33 -8.39 -3.43
CA PRO A 101 -14.71 -7.08 -3.49
C PRO A 101 -15.70 -5.98 -3.09
N ILE A 102 -15.17 -4.80 -2.76
CA ILE A 102 -15.93 -3.55 -2.71
C ILE A 102 -15.76 -2.88 -4.06
N PHE A 103 -16.85 -2.44 -4.67
CA PHE A 103 -16.85 -1.60 -5.86
C PHE A 103 -17.20 -0.17 -5.46
N VAL A 104 -16.41 0.79 -5.94
CA VAL A 104 -16.57 2.21 -5.63
C VAL A 104 -16.44 3.07 -6.88
N SER A 105 -17.06 4.27 -6.86
CA SER A 105 -16.90 5.25 -7.92
C SER A 105 -15.51 5.91 -7.87
N PRO A 106 -14.92 6.30 -9.01
CA PRO A 106 -13.68 7.08 -9.04
C PRO A 106 -13.76 8.39 -8.25
N SER A 107 -14.96 8.97 -8.14
CA SER A 107 -15.23 10.25 -7.46
C SER A 107 -15.48 10.13 -5.95
N ILE A 108 -15.44 8.94 -5.36
CA ILE A 108 -15.60 8.78 -3.91
C ILE A 108 -14.45 9.47 -3.18
N SER A 109 -14.75 10.21 -2.09
CA SER A 109 -13.69 10.82 -1.29
C SER A 109 -12.86 9.77 -0.56
N LEU A 110 -11.57 10.07 -0.34
CA LEU A 110 -10.66 9.17 0.39
C LEU A 110 -11.20 8.81 1.77
N LEU A 111 -11.74 9.78 2.48
CA LEU A 111 -12.25 9.57 3.84
C LEU A 111 -13.49 8.67 3.86
N ASP A 112 -14.40 8.85 2.89
CA ASP A 112 -15.58 7.99 2.78
C ASP A 112 -15.18 6.57 2.38
N LEU A 113 -14.23 6.43 1.47
CA LEU A 113 -13.69 5.14 1.07
C LEU A 113 -13.04 4.41 2.26
N LEU A 114 -12.18 5.10 3.02
CA LEU A 114 -11.55 4.55 4.21
C LEU A 114 -12.60 4.09 5.25
N TYR A 115 -13.64 4.91 5.44
CA TYR A 115 -14.74 4.58 6.35
C TYR A 115 -15.50 3.33 5.88
N GLU A 116 -15.82 3.25 4.59
CA GLU A 116 -16.51 2.11 3.98
C GLU A 116 -15.68 0.82 4.09
N MET A 117 -14.39 0.88 3.76
CA MET A 117 -13.47 -0.25 3.87
C MET A 117 -13.36 -0.75 5.31
N ARG A 118 -13.30 0.15 6.28
CA ARG A 118 -13.28 -0.17 7.70
C ARG A 118 -14.54 -0.88 8.16
N ILE A 119 -15.72 -0.35 7.82
CA ILE A 119 -17.01 -0.95 8.20
C ILE A 119 -17.17 -2.34 7.59
N LYS A 120 -16.86 -2.48 6.30
CA LYS A 120 -16.96 -3.75 5.57
C LYS A 120 -15.82 -4.71 5.89
N ARG A 121 -14.82 -4.27 6.67
CA ARG A 121 -13.60 -5.04 6.98
C ARG A 121 -12.94 -5.57 5.72
N ARG A 122 -12.79 -4.71 4.73
CA ARG A 122 -12.11 -4.99 3.47
C ARG A 122 -10.92 -4.05 3.31
N HIS A 123 -9.81 -4.60 2.83
CA HIS A 123 -8.55 -3.88 2.68
C HIS A 123 -8.24 -3.59 1.21
N LEU A 124 -9.17 -3.89 0.31
CA LEU A 124 -9.02 -3.66 -1.12
C LEU A 124 -10.38 -3.31 -1.71
N ALA A 125 -10.43 -2.24 -2.50
CA ALA A 125 -11.57 -1.80 -3.26
C ALA A 125 -11.21 -1.74 -4.75
N LEU A 126 -12.18 -2.03 -5.61
CA LEU A 126 -12.09 -1.88 -7.05
C LEU A 126 -12.82 -0.61 -7.46
N VAL A 127 -12.14 0.24 -8.19
CA VAL A 127 -12.70 1.47 -8.74
C VAL A 127 -13.33 1.13 -10.09
N VAL A 128 -14.60 1.49 -10.26
CA VAL A 128 -15.36 1.15 -11.47
C VAL A 128 -15.91 2.41 -12.14
N ASP A 129 -15.85 2.43 -13.47
CA ASP A 129 -16.41 3.47 -14.29
C ASP A 129 -17.95 3.39 -14.38
N GLU A 130 -18.57 4.30 -15.12
CA GLU A 130 -20.03 4.38 -15.32
C GLU A 130 -20.58 3.23 -16.17
N TYR A 131 -19.70 2.51 -16.87
CA TYR A 131 -20.05 1.37 -17.71
C TYR A 131 -19.82 0.03 -17.01
N GLY A 132 -19.29 0.06 -15.77
CA GLY A 132 -18.96 -1.12 -14.97
C GLY A 132 -17.60 -1.72 -15.29
N GLY A 133 -16.76 -1.02 -16.05
CA GLY A 133 -15.37 -1.37 -16.28
C GLY A 133 -14.50 -1.07 -15.06
N ILE A 134 -13.46 -1.86 -14.83
CA ILE A 134 -12.49 -1.61 -13.77
C ILE A 134 -11.49 -0.54 -14.24
N ASP A 135 -11.49 0.61 -13.58
CA ASP A 135 -10.53 1.71 -13.81
C ASP A 135 -9.27 1.55 -12.98
N GLY A 136 -9.41 1.04 -11.76
CA GLY A 136 -8.29 0.95 -10.84
C GLY A 136 -8.60 0.08 -9.62
N LEU A 137 -7.64 0.07 -8.72
CA LEU A 137 -7.66 -0.64 -7.46
C LEU A 137 -7.08 0.26 -6.38
N VAL A 138 -7.70 0.28 -5.20
CA VAL A 138 -7.20 1.02 -4.02
C VAL A 138 -7.08 0.05 -2.86
N THR A 139 -5.98 0.13 -2.13
CA THR A 139 -5.78 -0.61 -0.88
C THR A 139 -5.93 0.32 0.32
N ILE A 140 -6.14 -0.26 1.51
CA ILE A 140 -6.21 0.55 2.74
C ILE A 140 -4.83 1.14 3.07
N GLU A 141 -3.79 0.45 2.65
CA GLU A 141 -2.40 0.86 2.78
C GLU A 141 -2.16 2.18 2.04
N ASP A 142 -2.62 2.31 0.78
CA ASP A 142 -2.53 3.54 -0.03
C ASP A 142 -3.28 4.70 0.64
N LEU A 143 -4.48 4.44 1.19
CA LEU A 143 -5.27 5.46 1.90
C LEU A 143 -4.60 5.95 3.18
N VAL A 144 -3.91 5.05 3.89
CA VAL A 144 -3.19 5.40 5.12
C VAL A 144 -1.91 6.17 4.79
N GLU A 145 -1.22 5.83 3.72
CA GLU A 145 -0.04 6.55 3.23
C GLU A 145 -0.38 8.01 2.91
N GLU A 146 -1.46 8.27 2.22
CA GLU A 146 -1.94 9.64 1.96
C GLU A 146 -2.29 10.42 3.24
N LEU A 147 -2.71 9.73 4.28
CA LEU A 147 -3.10 10.34 5.56
C LEU A 147 -1.90 10.63 6.46
N VAL A 148 -0.94 9.70 6.51
CA VAL A 148 0.23 9.78 7.39
C VAL A 148 1.40 10.50 6.73
N GLY A 149 1.45 10.49 5.38
CA GLY A 149 2.63 10.85 4.60
C GLY A 149 3.60 9.68 4.50
N GLU A 150 4.70 9.89 3.82
CA GLU A 150 5.77 8.90 3.77
C GLU A 150 6.24 8.59 5.19
N ILE A 151 6.07 7.34 5.61
CA ILE A 151 6.63 6.86 6.87
C ILE A 151 8.12 6.69 6.60
N GLU A 152 8.93 7.65 7.09
CA GLU A 152 10.38 7.50 7.05
C GLU A 152 10.73 6.15 7.68
N ASP A 153 11.41 5.29 6.93
CA ASP A 153 11.86 4.00 7.44
C ASP A 153 12.88 4.24 8.58
N GLU A 154 12.81 3.48 9.66
CA GLU A 154 13.76 3.59 10.79
C GLU A 154 15.24 3.49 10.32
N HIS A 155 15.46 3.07 9.09
CA HIS A 155 16.76 2.99 8.42
C HIS A 155 17.07 4.15 7.49
N ASP A 156 16.13 5.04 7.20
CA ASP A 156 16.38 6.30 6.53
C ASP A 156 16.98 7.29 7.55
N LEU A 157 18.20 7.00 7.93
CA LEU A 157 19.07 7.99 8.56
C LEU A 157 19.10 9.17 7.59
N SER A 158 18.45 10.27 7.99
CA SER A 158 18.44 11.53 7.28
C SER A 158 19.84 11.83 6.76
N SER A 159 20.08 11.54 5.49
CA SER A 159 21.28 11.95 4.77
C SER A 159 21.18 13.43 4.41
N GLU A 160 20.80 14.26 5.36
CA GLU A 160 21.15 15.66 5.30
C GLU A 160 22.65 15.76 5.61
N CYS A 161 23.47 15.70 4.56
CA CYS A 161 24.86 16.14 4.64
C CYS A 161 24.86 17.59 5.13
N ARG A 162 25.02 17.82 6.43
CA ARG A 162 25.30 19.14 6.95
C ARG A 162 26.71 19.50 6.54
N LEU A 163 26.80 20.49 5.66
CA LEU A 163 28.03 21.16 5.26
C LEU A 163 28.19 22.40 6.14
N ASP A 164 28.91 22.28 7.23
CA ASP A 164 29.25 23.43 8.05
C ASP A 164 30.61 23.97 7.61
N LYS A 165 30.59 25.20 7.08
CA LYS A 165 31.80 25.92 6.69
C LYS A 165 32.33 26.73 7.88
N MET A 166 33.46 26.31 8.41
CA MET A 166 34.14 26.98 9.53
C MET A 166 34.81 28.31 9.06
N GLU A 167 35.01 29.24 9.99
CA GLU A 167 35.66 30.54 9.72
C GLU A 167 37.12 30.44 9.24
N ASP A 168 37.77 29.31 9.48
CA ASP A 168 39.14 29.01 9.03
C ASP A 168 39.21 28.47 7.58
N GLY A 169 38.05 28.34 6.90
CA GLY A 169 37.96 27.84 5.54
C GLY A 169 37.86 26.30 5.45
N SER A 170 37.87 25.57 6.57
CA SER A 170 37.60 24.13 6.58
C SER A 170 36.11 23.82 6.45
N ILE A 171 35.79 22.68 5.83
CA ILE A 171 34.43 22.18 5.65
C ILE A 171 34.30 20.91 6.47
N VAL A 172 33.42 20.92 7.47
CA VAL A 172 33.05 19.72 8.20
C VAL A 172 31.85 19.10 7.49
N VAL A 173 32.03 17.87 7.04
CA VAL A 173 31.00 17.06 6.38
C VAL A 173 30.66 15.91 7.32
N ASP A 174 29.44 15.90 7.83
CA ASP A 174 28.93 14.78 8.61
C ASP A 174 28.35 13.76 7.62
N CYS A 175 29.23 12.96 7.02
CA CYS A 175 28.91 11.89 6.11
C CYS A 175 29.30 10.56 6.71
N LEU A 176 28.33 9.72 7.05
CA LEU A 176 28.52 8.28 7.14
C LEU A 176 28.67 7.73 5.71
N LEU A 177 29.90 7.80 5.18
CA LEU A 177 30.26 7.15 3.93
C LEU A 177 30.25 5.63 4.15
N TYR A 178 29.20 4.97 3.68
CA TYR A 178 29.29 3.54 3.36
C TYR A 178 30.19 3.42 2.13
N THR A 179 31.47 3.17 2.36
CA THR A 179 32.34 2.67 1.29
C THR A 179 31.99 1.21 1.07
N SER A 180 31.19 0.92 0.05
CA SER A 180 31.21 -0.41 -0.53
C SER A 180 32.57 -0.59 -1.20
N ASP A 181 33.37 -1.51 -0.67
CA ASP A 181 34.61 -2.00 -1.25
C ASP A 181 34.38 -2.39 -2.73
N ALA A 182 34.92 -1.58 -3.61
CA ALA A 182 35.26 -1.98 -4.94
C ALA A 182 36.78 -1.91 -5.05
N ALA A 183 37.41 -2.89 -4.43
CA ALA A 183 38.80 -3.26 -4.71
C ALA A 183 38.79 -4.69 -5.24
N ASP A 184 38.98 -4.78 -6.57
CA ASP A 184 39.79 -5.79 -7.26
C ASP A 184 39.67 -5.52 -8.75
N GLU A 185 40.60 -4.99 -9.32
CA GLU A 185 41.92 -5.12 -9.88
C GLU A 185 42.33 -3.86 -10.60
#